data_caef3edf2a997a9e38548db6cd710d09
#
_entry.id   caef3edf2a997a9e38548db6cd710d09
#
_cell.length_a   1.000
_cell.length_b   1.000
_cell.length_c   1.000
_cell.angle_alpha   90.00
_cell.angle_beta   90.00
_cell.angle_gamma   90.00
#
_symmetry.space_group_name_H-M   'P 1'
#
loop_
_entity.id
_entity.type
_entity.pdbx_description
1 polymer ?
#
loop_
_entity_poly.entity_id
_entity_poly.type
_entity_poly.pdbx_seq_one_letter_code
_entity_poly.pdbx_strand_id
1 'polypeptide(L)'
;MREKLASRLGFILLSAGCAIGLGNVWRFPYVAGKSGGGLFVLAYLACLALLGIPVLVMEFAAGRAAGRSIAKMHEALVPEKKAWRLHGVGGFIGCLVLMMFYTVVTGWMLIYFCRMAAGSFAGLDASGVGGAFGAMLGEPLTMHAAAVAVIATAVIVCAAGLQRGLERVTKVLMVCLLALIFVLAVRSLMLPGAGKGVAFYLVPDFAAVREIGVVRVVVEAMNQSFFSLSLGIG
;
A
#
# COMPACT_ATOMS: atom_id res chain seq x y z
N MET A 1 19.21 10.75 21.88
CA MET A 1 18.41 9.55 22.22
C MET A 1 17.53 9.20 21.05
N ARG A 2 17.36 7.91 20.72
CA ARG A 2 16.48 7.48 19.63
C ARG A 2 15.02 7.66 20.06
N GLU A 3 14.22 8.37 19.28
CA GLU A 3 12.78 8.49 19.53
C GLU A 3 12.11 7.12 19.44
N LYS A 4 11.20 6.83 20.39
CA LYS A 4 10.40 5.61 20.42
C LYS A 4 8.93 6.00 20.29
N LEU A 5 8.10 5.11 19.77
CA LEU A 5 6.66 5.29 19.71
C LEU A 5 6.08 5.39 21.13
N ALA A 6 5.09 6.26 21.31
CA ALA A 6 4.53 6.56 22.63
C ALA A 6 3.65 5.43 23.17
N SER A 7 3.06 4.59 22.30
CA SER A 7 2.09 3.57 22.74
C SER A 7 2.10 2.32 21.87
N ARG A 8 1.65 1.18 22.43
CA ARG A 8 1.44 -0.07 21.69
C ARG A 8 0.40 0.11 20.56
N LEU A 9 -0.66 0.86 20.83
CA LEU A 9 -1.67 1.19 19.83
C LEU A 9 -1.07 2.01 18.68
N GLY A 10 -0.17 2.96 19.00
CA GLY A 10 0.57 3.71 17.99
C GLY A 10 1.42 2.83 17.10
N PHE A 11 2.11 1.85 17.66
CA PHE A 11 2.86 0.86 16.88
C PHE A 11 1.97 0.02 15.97
N ILE A 12 0.85 -0.50 16.49
CA ILE A 12 -0.09 -1.32 15.71
C ILE A 12 -0.70 -0.51 14.56
N LEU A 13 -1.18 0.71 14.83
CA LEU A 13 -1.79 1.55 13.80
C LEU A 13 -0.76 2.05 12.78
N LEU A 14 0.48 2.32 13.20
CA LEU A 14 1.55 2.69 12.27
C LEU A 14 1.91 1.50 11.37
N SER A 15 2.07 0.31 11.93
CA SER A 15 2.35 -0.92 11.17
C SER A 15 1.18 -1.27 10.24
N ALA A 16 -0.06 -1.13 10.72
CA ALA A 16 -1.25 -1.29 9.89
C ALA A 16 -1.29 -0.25 8.76
N GLY A 17 -0.87 1.00 9.03
CA GLY A 17 -0.78 2.05 8.00
C GLY A 17 0.27 1.78 6.93
N CYS A 18 1.35 1.11 7.29
CA CYS A 18 2.33 0.62 6.31
C CYS A 18 1.75 -0.53 5.47
N ALA A 19 0.96 -1.42 6.09
CA ALA A 19 0.37 -2.57 5.43
C ALA A 19 -0.90 -2.21 4.62
N ILE A 20 -1.77 -1.33 5.14
CA ILE A 20 -3.03 -0.92 4.50
C ILE A 20 -2.78 0.37 3.72
N GLY A 21 -2.09 0.26 2.61
CA GLY A 21 -1.82 1.36 1.70
C GLY A 21 -2.69 1.32 0.43
N LEU A 22 -2.37 2.17 -0.52
CA LEU A 22 -2.95 2.20 -1.87
C LEU A 22 -2.93 0.82 -2.55
N GLY A 23 -1.92 0.01 -2.26
CA GLY A 23 -1.80 -1.34 -2.78
C GLY A 23 -2.94 -2.25 -2.41
N ASN A 24 -3.49 -2.13 -1.20
CA ASN A 24 -4.59 -2.97 -0.74
C ASN A 24 -5.96 -2.38 -1.09
N VAL A 25 -6.09 -1.05 -1.08
CA VAL A 25 -7.37 -0.40 -1.36
C VAL A 25 -7.65 -0.29 -2.86
N TRP A 26 -6.63 -0.07 -3.68
CA TRP A 26 -6.75 0.15 -5.12
C TRP A 26 -6.24 -1.03 -5.95
N ARG A 27 -4.98 -1.45 -5.75
CA ARG A 27 -4.36 -2.47 -6.58
C ARG A 27 -4.93 -3.86 -6.34
N PHE A 28 -5.17 -4.24 -5.09
CA PHE A 28 -5.65 -5.58 -4.75
C PHE A 28 -7.00 -5.92 -5.42
N PRO A 29 -8.06 -5.09 -5.35
CA PRO A 29 -9.32 -5.37 -6.02
C PRO A 29 -9.17 -5.49 -7.55
N TYR A 30 -8.33 -4.65 -8.13
CA TYR A 30 -8.06 -4.69 -9.56
C TYR A 30 -7.35 -5.98 -9.99
N VAL A 31 -6.31 -6.39 -9.26
CA VAL A 31 -5.59 -7.64 -9.54
C VAL A 31 -6.48 -8.84 -9.29
N ALA A 32 -7.25 -8.87 -8.21
CA ALA A 32 -8.21 -9.93 -7.93
C ALA A 32 -9.24 -10.08 -9.07
N GLY A 33 -9.75 -8.94 -9.58
CA GLY A 33 -10.66 -8.93 -10.73
C GLY A 33 -10.07 -9.53 -12.00
N LYS A 34 -8.77 -9.31 -12.25
CA LYS A 34 -8.07 -9.83 -13.45
C LYS A 34 -7.50 -11.24 -13.27
N SER A 35 -7.34 -11.72 -12.05
CA SER A 35 -6.61 -12.95 -11.75
C SER A 35 -7.49 -14.09 -11.24
N GLY A 36 -8.80 -14.07 -11.55
CA GLY A 36 -9.70 -15.17 -11.24
C GLY A 36 -10.31 -15.14 -9.85
N GLY A 37 -10.46 -13.95 -9.26
CA GLY A 37 -11.26 -13.74 -8.05
C GLY A 37 -10.82 -14.58 -6.85
N GLY A 38 -11.72 -15.46 -6.38
CA GLY A 38 -11.55 -16.23 -5.13
C GLY A 38 -10.30 -17.11 -5.12
N LEU A 39 -9.89 -17.70 -6.25
CA LEU A 39 -8.67 -18.52 -6.29
C LEU A 39 -7.40 -17.66 -6.15
N PHE A 40 -7.38 -16.45 -6.74
CA PHE A 40 -6.32 -15.48 -6.49
C PHE A 40 -6.26 -15.09 -5.01
N VAL A 41 -7.41 -14.83 -4.38
CA VAL A 41 -7.47 -14.49 -2.94
C VAL A 41 -6.91 -15.62 -2.07
N LEU A 42 -7.27 -16.88 -2.37
CA LEU A 42 -6.71 -18.05 -1.66
C LEU A 42 -5.19 -18.17 -1.86
N ALA A 43 -4.71 -18.03 -3.10
CA ALA A 43 -3.27 -18.05 -3.39
C ALA A 43 -2.53 -16.90 -2.67
N TYR A 44 -3.14 -15.71 -2.65
CA TYR A 44 -2.62 -14.56 -1.91
C TYR A 44 -2.51 -14.84 -0.40
N LEU A 45 -3.55 -15.38 0.23
CA LEU A 45 -3.53 -15.74 1.65
C LEU A 45 -2.51 -16.83 1.95
N ALA A 46 -2.37 -17.82 1.08
CA ALA A 46 -1.35 -18.86 1.20
C ALA A 46 0.07 -18.25 1.10
N CYS A 47 0.34 -17.41 0.11
CA CYS A 47 1.62 -16.72 -0.01
C CYS A 47 1.89 -15.79 1.18
N LEU A 48 0.86 -15.09 1.66
CA LEU A 48 0.97 -14.24 2.84
C LEU A 48 1.39 -15.05 4.08
N ALA A 49 0.74 -16.20 4.31
CA ALA A 49 1.02 -17.04 5.47
C ALA A 49 2.36 -17.77 5.37
N LEU A 50 2.68 -18.34 4.21
CA LEU A 50 3.85 -19.21 4.04
C LEU A 50 5.14 -18.44 3.74
N LEU A 51 5.06 -17.29 3.09
CA LEU A 51 6.21 -16.48 2.69
C LEU A 51 6.23 -15.15 3.41
N GLY A 52 5.13 -14.41 3.36
CA GLY A 52 5.04 -13.05 3.86
C GLY A 52 5.30 -12.94 5.36
N ILE A 53 4.56 -13.68 6.18
CA ILE A 53 4.71 -13.63 7.64
C ILE A 53 6.08 -14.07 8.10
N PRO A 54 6.67 -15.20 7.63
CA PRO A 54 8.02 -15.58 8.03
C PRO A 54 9.07 -14.52 7.69
N VAL A 55 9.03 -13.94 6.49
CA VAL A 55 9.96 -12.88 6.09
C VAL A 55 9.78 -11.64 6.97
N LEU A 56 8.56 -11.21 7.23
CA LEU A 56 8.26 -10.08 8.12
C LEU A 56 8.81 -10.30 9.54
N VAL A 57 8.66 -11.51 10.08
CA VAL A 57 9.21 -11.86 11.40
C VAL A 57 10.73 -11.78 11.40
N MET A 58 11.38 -12.26 10.33
CA MET A 58 12.85 -12.16 10.18
C MET A 58 13.30 -10.68 10.09
N GLU A 59 12.60 -9.83 9.34
CA GLU A 59 12.91 -8.41 9.24
C GLU A 59 12.77 -7.70 10.59
N PHE A 60 11.68 -7.97 11.32
CA PHE A 60 11.51 -7.42 12.68
C PHE A 60 12.57 -7.90 13.65
N ALA A 61 12.98 -9.16 13.58
CA ALA A 61 14.04 -9.69 14.42
C ALA A 61 15.38 -9.01 14.11
N ALA A 62 15.73 -8.89 12.84
CA ALA A 62 16.95 -8.23 12.39
C ALA A 62 16.97 -6.73 12.75
N GLY A 63 15.86 -6.02 12.50
CA GLY A 63 15.71 -4.61 12.85
C GLY A 63 15.81 -4.35 14.36
N ARG A 64 15.23 -5.23 15.17
CA ARG A 64 15.33 -5.18 16.65
C ARG A 64 16.76 -5.46 17.14
N ALA A 65 17.41 -6.46 16.59
CA ALA A 65 18.78 -6.85 16.97
C ALA A 65 19.79 -5.74 16.61
N ALA A 66 19.69 -5.18 15.42
CA ALA A 66 20.58 -4.12 14.96
C ALA A 66 20.34 -2.77 15.64
N GLY A 67 19.09 -2.44 15.93
CA GLY A 67 18.70 -1.11 16.45
C GLY A 67 19.15 0.06 15.55
N ARG A 68 19.32 -0.17 14.26
CA ARG A 68 19.80 0.79 13.24
C ARG A 68 18.81 0.88 12.08
N SER A 69 18.97 1.88 11.21
CA SER A 69 18.23 1.96 9.95
C SER A 69 18.67 0.84 9.00
N ILE A 70 17.83 0.49 8.01
CA ILE A 70 18.13 -0.55 7.01
C ILE A 70 19.52 -0.37 6.37
N ALA A 71 19.91 0.86 6.05
CA ALA A 71 21.21 1.16 5.45
C ALA A 71 22.40 0.72 6.31
N LYS A 72 22.25 0.70 7.63
CA LYS A 72 23.30 0.35 8.60
C LYS A 72 23.03 -0.93 9.38
N MET A 73 21.88 -1.56 9.17
CA MET A 73 21.46 -2.74 9.90
C MET A 73 22.43 -3.91 9.71
N HIS A 74 22.74 -4.22 8.47
CA HIS A 74 23.64 -5.34 8.13
C HIS A 74 25.08 -5.08 8.55
N GLU A 75 25.55 -3.83 8.49
CA GLU A 75 26.86 -3.45 8.99
C GLU A 75 26.98 -3.66 10.51
N ALA A 76 25.88 -3.40 11.25
CA ALA A 76 25.85 -3.62 12.69
C ALA A 76 25.77 -5.11 13.08
N LEU A 77 25.07 -5.93 12.28
CA LEU A 77 24.88 -7.35 12.57
C LEU A 77 26.04 -8.21 12.10
N VAL A 78 26.68 -7.86 10.97
CA VAL A 78 27.76 -8.64 10.34
C VAL A 78 28.87 -7.70 9.84
N PRO A 79 29.64 -7.09 10.76
CA PRO A 79 30.62 -6.06 10.39
C PRO A 79 31.77 -6.61 9.52
N GLU A 80 32.05 -7.90 9.62
CA GLU A 80 33.14 -8.57 8.89
C GLU A 80 32.85 -8.73 7.39
N LYS A 81 31.57 -8.81 6.99
CA LYS A 81 31.15 -9.06 5.61
C LYS A 81 30.67 -7.78 4.94
N LYS A 82 31.61 -7.01 4.37
CA LYS A 82 31.35 -5.74 3.69
C LYS A 82 30.29 -5.81 2.56
N ALA A 83 30.10 -6.99 1.93
CA ALA A 83 29.12 -7.18 0.86
C ALA A 83 27.67 -6.91 1.32
N TRP A 84 27.36 -7.15 2.58
CA TRP A 84 26.02 -6.87 3.13
C TRP A 84 25.68 -5.39 3.23
N ARG A 85 26.66 -4.49 3.14
CA ARG A 85 26.42 -3.04 2.98
C ARG A 85 25.64 -2.74 1.71
N LEU A 86 25.89 -3.50 0.64
CA LEU A 86 25.21 -3.33 -0.64
C LEU A 86 23.69 -3.56 -0.49
N HIS A 87 23.28 -4.54 0.31
CA HIS A 87 21.87 -4.80 0.61
C HIS A 87 21.22 -3.61 1.32
N GLY A 88 21.90 -3.03 2.31
CA GLY A 88 21.40 -1.85 3.02
C GLY A 88 21.26 -0.62 2.12
N VAL A 89 22.22 -0.41 1.23
CA VAL A 89 22.16 0.66 0.22
C VAL A 89 21.05 0.39 -0.79
N GLY A 90 20.90 -0.86 -1.24
CA GLY A 90 19.84 -1.28 -2.15
C GLY A 90 18.46 -1.03 -1.57
N GLY A 91 18.24 -1.39 -0.30
CA GLY A 91 16.99 -1.10 0.42
C GLY A 91 16.69 0.40 0.52
N PHE A 92 17.70 1.22 0.80
CA PHE A 92 17.54 2.68 0.83
C PHE A 92 17.15 3.25 -0.55
N ILE A 93 17.83 2.80 -1.62
CA ILE A 93 17.49 3.20 -2.99
C ILE A 93 16.08 2.72 -3.35
N GLY A 94 15.70 1.49 -2.97
CA GLY A 94 14.36 0.96 -3.17
C GLY A 94 13.30 1.84 -2.51
N CYS A 95 13.51 2.26 -1.26
CA CYS A 95 12.61 3.20 -0.57
C CYS A 95 12.50 4.53 -1.34
N LEU A 96 13.62 5.06 -1.84
CA LEU A 96 13.63 6.33 -2.58
C LEU A 96 12.82 6.22 -3.88
N VAL A 97 13.06 5.17 -4.67
CA VAL A 97 12.31 4.92 -5.92
C VAL A 97 10.82 4.71 -5.64
N LEU A 98 10.49 3.98 -4.58
CA LEU A 98 9.12 3.77 -4.17
C LEU A 98 8.44 5.11 -3.79
N MET A 99 9.12 5.97 -3.04
CA MET A 99 8.62 7.29 -2.67
C MET A 99 8.38 8.18 -3.89
N MET A 100 9.24 8.13 -4.90
CA MET A 100 9.04 8.86 -6.16
C MET A 100 7.73 8.45 -6.84
N PHE A 101 7.45 7.15 -6.92
CA PHE A 101 6.20 6.63 -7.47
C PHE A 101 4.98 7.03 -6.61
N TYR A 102 5.07 6.82 -5.30
CA TYR A 102 3.95 7.08 -4.38
C TYR A 102 3.55 8.56 -4.30
N THR A 103 4.51 9.48 -4.35
CA THR A 103 4.19 10.91 -4.34
C THR A 103 3.39 11.34 -5.56
N VAL A 104 3.70 10.80 -6.73
CA VAL A 104 2.95 11.07 -7.97
C VAL A 104 1.52 10.52 -7.86
N VAL A 105 1.38 9.25 -7.46
CA VAL A 105 0.05 8.61 -7.33
C VAL A 105 -0.78 9.29 -6.25
N THR A 106 -0.18 9.69 -5.12
CA THR A 106 -0.87 10.45 -4.07
C THR A 106 -1.31 11.83 -4.58
N GLY A 107 -0.50 12.46 -5.42
CA GLY A 107 -0.87 13.69 -6.12
C GLY A 107 -2.12 13.51 -6.99
N TRP A 108 -2.22 12.41 -7.76
CA TRP A 108 -3.43 12.09 -8.52
C TRP A 108 -4.65 11.91 -7.62
N MET A 109 -4.49 11.20 -6.51
CA MET A 109 -5.60 11.03 -5.54
C MET A 109 -6.06 12.36 -4.96
N LEU A 110 -5.13 13.27 -4.67
CA LEU A 110 -5.46 14.61 -4.18
C LEU A 110 -6.25 15.40 -5.23
N ILE A 111 -5.85 15.37 -6.50
CA ILE A 111 -6.57 16.03 -7.59
C ILE A 111 -7.97 15.44 -7.73
N TYR A 112 -8.09 14.11 -7.71
CA TYR A 112 -9.38 13.43 -7.81
C TYR A 112 -10.28 13.77 -6.63
N PHE A 113 -9.75 13.80 -5.43
CA PHE A 113 -10.48 14.22 -4.24
C PHE A 113 -11.06 15.63 -4.42
N CYS A 114 -10.25 16.59 -4.87
CA CYS A 114 -10.70 17.96 -5.11
C CYS A 114 -11.77 18.02 -6.21
N ARG A 115 -11.58 17.30 -7.31
CA ARG A 115 -12.54 17.26 -8.43
C ARG A 115 -13.86 16.60 -8.01
N MET A 116 -13.83 15.53 -7.20
CA MET A 116 -15.02 14.89 -6.65
C MET A 116 -15.76 15.83 -5.69
N ALA A 117 -15.04 16.48 -4.79
CA ALA A 117 -15.62 17.45 -3.86
C ALA A 117 -16.27 18.64 -4.58
N ALA A 118 -15.70 19.06 -5.72
CA ALA A 118 -16.26 20.10 -6.59
C ALA A 118 -17.41 19.61 -7.48
N GLY A 119 -17.79 18.31 -7.44
CA GLY A 119 -18.86 17.76 -8.27
C GLY A 119 -18.51 17.59 -9.75
N SER A 120 -17.21 17.65 -10.12
CA SER A 120 -16.77 17.64 -11.53
C SER A 120 -17.11 16.34 -12.29
N PHE A 121 -17.48 15.28 -11.59
CA PHE A 121 -17.87 13.99 -12.18
C PHE A 121 -19.39 13.79 -12.23
N ALA A 122 -20.18 14.77 -11.76
CA ALA A 122 -21.64 14.67 -11.79
C ALA A 122 -22.15 14.62 -13.23
N GLY A 123 -22.93 13.60 -13.54
CA GLY A 123 -23.50 13.40 -14.89
C GLY A 123 -22.57 12.78 -15.93
N LEU A 124 -21.33 12.45 -15.57
CA LEU A 124 -20.43 11.70 -16.47
C LEU A 124 -20.76 10.20 -16.44
N ASP A 125 -20.72 9.59 -17.60
CA ASP A 125 -20.73 8.14 -17.77
C ASP A 125 -19.32 7.53 -17.51
N ALA A 126 -19.21 6.20 -17.58
CA ALA A 126 -17.94 5.50 -17.35
C ALA A 126 -16.85 5.92 -18.35
N SER A 127 -17.22 6.26 -19.57
CA SER A 127 -16.29 6.72 -20.61
C SER A 127 -15.80 8.13 -20.33
N GLY A 128 -16.68 9.01 -19.89
CA GLY A 128 -16.36 10.38 -19.46
C GLY A 128 -15.43 10.42 -18.26
N VAL A 129 -15.65 9.57 -17.26
CA VAL A 129 -14.76 9.43 -16.10
C VAL A 129 -13.37 8.93 -16.53
N GLY A 130 -13.31 7.95 -17.44
CA GLY A 130 -12.04 7.48 -18.03
C GLY A 130 -11.31 8.58 -18.81
N GLY A 131 -12.04 9.37 -19.61
CA GLY A 131 -11.51 10.52 -20.33
C GLY A 131 -10.97 11.62 -19.41
N ALA A 132 -11.63 11.87 -18.28
CA ALA A 132 -11.18 12.83 -17.27
C ALA A 132 -9.82 12.46 -16.66
N PHE A 133 -9.50 11.16 -16.55
CA PHE A 133 -8.17 10.71 -16.14
C PHE A 133 -7.12 11.01 -17.20
N GLY A 134 -7.40 10.69 -18.47
CA GLY A 134 -6.51 11.01 -19.58
C GLY A 134 -6.24 12.52 -19.69
N ALA A 135 -7.27 13.34 -19.55
CA ALA A 135 -7.14 14.80 -19.54
C ALA A 135 -6.26 15.30 -18.39
N MET A 136 -6.44 14.75 -17.18
CA MET A 136 -5.59 15.09 -16.03
C MET A 136 -4.12 14.80 -16.27
N LEU A 137 -3.80 13.66 -16.92
CA LEU A 137 -2.42 13.31 -17.26
C LEU A 137 -1.80 14.31 -18.27
N GLY A 138 -2.63 14.98 -19.05
CA GLY A 138 -2.22 16.06 -19.98
C GLY A 138 -1.98 17.42 -19.31
N GLU A 139 -2.22 17.56 -17.99
CA GLU A 139 -2.05 18.80 -17.23
C GLU A 139 -0.78 18.77 -16.34
N PRO A 140 0.43 18.91 -16.87
CA PRO A 140 1.67 18.71 -16.10
C PRO A 140 1.79 19.68 -14.92
N LEU A 141 1.33 20.92 -15.07
CA LEU A 141 1.41 21.92 -13.99
C LEU A 141 0.56 21.51 -12.77
N THR A 142 -0.67 21.08 -13.00
CA THR A 142 -1.59 20.60 -11.95
C THR A 142 -1.00 19.38 -11.24
N MET A 143 -0.43 18.45 -12.01
CA MET A 143 0.20 17.24 -11.46
C MET A 143 1.43 17.57 -10.61
N HIS A 144 2.31 18.46 -11.10
CA HIS A 144 3.48 18.87 -10.32
C HIS A 144 3.09 19.64 -9.07
N ALA A 145 2.12 20.55 -9.15
CA ALA A 145 1.63 21.28 -7.98
C ALA A 145 1.06 20.34 -6.91
N ALA A 146 0.28 19.33 -7.31
CA ALA A 146 -0.24 18.33 -6.39
C ALA A 146 0.88 17.48 -5.76
N ALA A 147 1.87 17.04 -6.55
CA ALA A 147 3.01 16.29 -6.03
C ALA A 147 3.83 17.11 -5.04
N VAL A 148 4.09 18.40 -5.33
CA VAL A 148 4.78 19.32 -4.42
C VAL A 148 3.98 19.50 -3.13
N ALA A 149 2.65 19.66 -3.20
CA ALA A 149 1.80 19.78 -2.02
C ALA A 149 1.87 18.52 -1.14
N VAL A 150 1.88 17.33 -1.74
CA VAL A 150 2.05 16.05 -1.02
C VAL A 150 3.41 15.98 -0.34
N ILE A 151 4.49 16.31 -1.06
CA ILE A 151 5.85 16.30 -0.51
C ILE A 151 5.96 17.31 0.64
N ALA A 152 5.47 18.53 0.46
CA ALA A 152 5.48 19.55 1.50
C ALA A 152 4.74 19.09 2.76
N THR A 153 3.55 18.48 2.60
CA THR A 153 2.78 17.92 3.71
C THR A 153 3.56 16.82 4.43
N ALA A 154 4.17 15.89 3.68
CA ALA A 154 4.98 14.82 4.25
C ALA A 154 6.19 15.37 5.02
N VAL A 155 6.90 16.37 4.47
CA VAL A 155 8.04 17.03 5.14
C VAL A 155 7.60 17.72 6.43
N ILE A 156 6.47 18.44 6.42
CA ILE A 156 5.93 19.10 7.62
C ILE A 156 5.61 18.06 8.72
N VAL A 157 4.94 16.97 8.34
CA VAL A 157 4.60 15.90 9.30
C VAL A 157 5.86 15.23 9.86
N CYS A 158 6.84 14.93 9.02
CA CYS A 158 8.11 14.34 9.47
C CYS A 158 8.94 15.31 10.32
N ALA A 159 8.96 16.60 9.99
CA ALA A 159 9.66 17.62 10.74
C ALA A 159 9.09 17.84 12.16
N ALA A 160 7.80 17.55 12.37
CA ALA A 160 7.17 17.57 13.69
C ALA A 160 7.62 16.41 14.61
N GLY A 161 8.45 15.48 14.10
CA GLY A 161 9.01 14.34 14.83
C GLY A 161 8.15 13.09 14.84
N LEU A 162 8.70 12.00 15.39
CA LEU A 162 8.06 10.68 15.34
C LEU A 162 6.74 10.64 16.11
N GLN A 163 6.71 11.16 17.34
CA GLN A 163 5.52 11.03 18.19
C GLN A 163 4.45 12.08 17.87
N ARG A 164 4.83 13.33 17.72
CA ARG A 164 3.89 14.44 17.50
C ARG A 164 3.43 14.55 16.05
N GLY A 165 4.32 14.26 15.12
CA GLY A 165 4.04 14.28 13.69
C GLY A 165 3.52 12.93 13.20
N LEU A 166 4.44 12.00 12.94
CA LEU A 166 4.13 10.75 12.24
C LEU A 166 3.11 9.89 12.98
N GLU A 167 3.36 9.57 14.27
CA GLU A 167 2.47 8.68 15.03
C GLU A 167 1.06 9.27 15.21
N ARG A 168 0.97 10.56 15.52
CA ARG A 168 -0.33 11.22 15.74
C ARG A 168 -1.15 11.31 14.45
N VAL A 169 -0.54 11.76 13.36
CA VAL A 169 -1.20 11.90 12.06
C VAL A 169 -1.63 10.53 11.55
N THR A 170 -0.74 9.53 11.59
CA THR A 170 -1.06 8.18 11.15
C THR A 170 -2.20 7.57 11.95
N LYS A 171 -2.24 7.74 13.27
CA LYS A 171 -3.37 7.24 14.11
C LYS A 171 -4.70 7.79 13.63
N VAL A 172 -4.80 9.10 13.43
CA VAL A 172 -6.04 9.74 12.99
C VAL A 172 -6.44 9.25 11.61
N LEU A 173 -5.49 9.28 10.65
CA LEU A 173 -5.76 8.85 9.28
C LEU A 173 -6.14 7.37 9.20
N MET A 174 -5.51 6.51 9.99
CA MET A 174 -5.85 5.08 10.01
C MET A 174 -7.23 4.80 10.57
N VAL A 175 -7.62 5.49 11.64
CA VAL A 175 -8.98 5.35 12.18
C VAL A 175 -10.02 5.83 11.16
N CYS A 176 -9.78 6.98 10.52
CA CYS A 176 -10.66 7.49 9.46
C CYS A 176 -10.74 6.51 8.27
N LEU A 177 -9.59 5.97 7.82
CA LEU A 177 -9.54 5.00 6.73
C LEU A 177 -10.32 3.71 7.06
N LEU A 178 -10.10 3.14 8.25
CA LEU A 178 -10.81 1.93 8.67
C LEU A 178 -12.33 2.17 8.78
N ALA A 179 -12.74 3.31 9.34
CA ALA A 179 -14.16 3.68 9.41
C ALA A 179 -14.75 3.83 8.00
N LEU A 180 -14.04 4.47 7.07
CA LEU A 180 -14.47 4.66 5.69
C LEU A 180 -14.57 3.31 4.96
N ILE A 181 -13.58 2.43 5.09
CA ILE A 181 -13.62 1.08 4.51
C ILE A 181 -14.81 0.28 5.06
N PHE A 182 -15.06 0.38 6.36
CA PHE A 182 -16.20 -0.29 6.98
C PHE A 182 -17.54 0.20 6.41
N VAL A 183 -17.74 1.52 6.32
CA VAL A 183 -18.94 2.12 5.73
C VAL A 183 -19.10 1.69 4.27
N LEU A 184 -18.02 1.71 3.48
CA LEU A 184 -18.04 1.27 2.08
C LEU A 184 -18.39 -0.23 1.97
N ALA A 185 -17.84 -1.07 2.84
CA ALA A 185 -18.13 -2.50 2.86
C ALA A 185 -19.61 -2.76 3.17
N VAL A 186 -20.15 -2.13 4.21
CA VAL A 186 -21.58 -2.24 4.55
C VAL A 186 -22.44 -1.76 3.39
N ARG A 187 -22.11 -0.60 2.82
CA ARG A 187 -22.85 -0.05 1.67
C ARG A 187 -22.82 -0.97 0.46
N SER A 188 -21.65 -1.56 0.17
CA SER A 188 -21.49 -2.50 -0.94
C SER A 188 -22.33 -3.77 -0.76
N LEU A 189 -22.43 -4.28 0.47
CA LEU A 189 -23.25 -5.45 0.77
C LEU A 189 -24.77 -5.17 0.66
N MET A 190 -25.17 -3.90 0.77
CA MET A 190 -26.57 -3.49 0.62
C MET A 190 -26.97 -3.24 -0.85
N LEU A 191 -26.04 -3.25 -1.79
CA LEU A 191 -26.35 -3.01 -3.20
C LEU A 191 -27.01 -4.24 -3.86
N PRO A 192 -27.94 -4.02 -4.82
CA PRO A 192 -28.45 -5.10 -5.65
C PRO A 192 -27.31 -5.82 -6.36
N GLY A 193 -27.27 -7.16 -6.24
CA GLY A 193 -26.19 -7.96 -6.84
C GLY A 193 -24.96 -8.18 -5.96
N ALA A 194 -24.93 -7.66 -4.73
CA ALA A 194 -23.82 -7.85 -3.78
C ALA A 194 -23.41 -9.32 -3.62
N GLY A 195 -24.37 -10.25 -3.62
CA GLY A 195 -24.10 -11.69 -3.53
C GLY A 195 -23.20 -12.22 -4.65
N LYS A 196 -23.33 -11.70 -5.88
CA LYS A 196 -22.42 -12.06 -6.99
C LYS A 196 -20.99 -11.58 -6.73
N GLY A 197 -20.83 -10.36 -6.21
CA GLY A 197 -19.54 -9.81 -5.84
C GLY A 197 -18.87 -10.60 -4.73
N VAL A 198 -19.60 -10.95 -3.68
CA VAL A 198 -19.11 -11.77 -2.56
C VAL A 198 -18.74 -13.18 -3.05
N ALA A 199 -19.58 -13.80 -3.89
CA ALA A 199 -19.28 -15.10 -4.48
C ALA A 199 -18.00 -15.05 -5.33
N PHE A 200 -17.81 -14.01 -6.14
CA PHE A 200 -16.60 -13.82 -6.91
C PHE A 200 -15.31 -13.78 -6.07
N TYR A 201 -15.39 -13.19 -4.86
CA TYR A 201 -14.23 -13.11 -3.94
C TYR A 201 -14.02 -14.37 -3.10
N LEU A 202 -15.08 -15.10 -2.77
CA LEU A 202 -15.00 -16.22 -1.83
C LEU A 202 -15.04 -17.60 -2.50
N VAL A 203 -15.65 -17.70 -3.68
CA VAL A 203 -15.77 -18.98 -4.39
C VAL A 203 -14.63 -19.09 -5.42
N PRO A 204 -13.75 -20.11 -5.28
CA PRO A 204 -12.67 -20.33 -6.22
C PRO A 204 -13.20 -20.77 -7.60
N ASP A 205 -12.82 -20.04 -8.64
CA ASP A 205 -13.10 -20.42 -10.03
C ASP A 205 -11.85 -20.99 -10.69
N PHE A 206 -11.77 -22.31 -10.74
CA PHE A 206 -10.64 -23.02 -11.36
C PHE A 206 -10.65 -22.92 -12.89
N ALA A 207 -11.81 -22.73 -13.51
CA ALA A 207 -11.92 -22.59 -14.96
C ALA A 207 -11.30 -21.27 -15.43
N ALA A 208 -11.67 -20.16 -14.79
CA ALA A 208 -11.09 -18.84 -15.05
C ALA A 208 -9.57 -18.83 -14.87
N VAL A 209 -9.04 -19.48 -13.83
CA VAL A 209 -7.59 -19.54 -13.58
C VAL A 209 -6.86 -20.40 -14.60
N ARG A 210 -7.49 -21.42 -15.16
CA ARG A 210 -6.91 -22.22 -16.23
C ARG A 210 -6.67 -21.38 -17.51
N GLU A 211 -7.63 -20.52 -17.86
CA GLU A 211 -7.50 -19.61 -19.00
C GLU A 211 -6.43 -18.53 -18.77
N ILE A 212 -6.35 -17.98 -17.57
CA ILE A 212 -5.37 -16.93 -17.20
C ILE A 212 -3.95 -17.50 -17.08
N GLY A 213 -3.83 -18.74 -16.65
CA GLY A 213 -2.60 -19.45 -16.35
C GLY A 213 -2.28 -19.46 -14.84
N VAL A 214 -2.24 -20.65 -14.27
CA VAL A 214 -2.00 -20.86 -12.81
C VAL A 214 -0.73 -20.19 -12.31
N VAL A 215 0.36 -20.31 -13.07
CA VAL A 215 1.67 -19.70 -12.71
C VAL A 215 1.54 -18.18 -12.61
N ARG A 216 0.84 -17.55 -13.53
CA ARG A 216 0.62 -16.10 -13.52
C ARG A 216 -0.17 -15.68 -12.27
N VAL A 217 -1.23 -16.38 -11.94
CA VAL A 217 -2.05 -16.09 -10.75
C VAL A 217 -1.22 -16.23 -9.46
N VAL A 218 -0.40 -17.28 -9.34
CA VAL A 218 0.48 -17.48 -8.18
C VAL A 218 1.54 -16.38 -8.09
N VAL A 219 2.17 -16.00 -9.18
CA VAL A 219 3.17 -14.91 -9.21
C VAL A 219 2.54 -13.58 -8.82
N GLU A 220 1.34 -13.26 -9.34
CA GLU A 220 0.63 -12.04 -8.95
C GLU A 220 0.21 -12.06 -7.47
N ALA A 221 -0.22 -13.22 -6.96
CA ALA A 221 -0.57 -13.39 -5.56
C ALA A 221 0.66 -13.23 -4.64
N MET A 222 1.79 -13.79 -5.02
CA MET A 222 3.07 -13.63 -4.33
C MET A 222 3.51 -12.16 -4.33
N ASN A 223 3.55 -11.52 -5.51
CA ASN A 223 3.89 -10.10 -5.63
C ASN A 223 2.98 -9.22 -4.76
N GLN A 224 1.68 -9.51 -4.75
CA GLN A 224 0.74 -8.77 -3.93
C GLN A 224 0.97 -9.01 -2.43
N SER A 225 1.35 -10.22 -2.00
CA SER A 225 1.64 -10.50 -0.59
C SER A 225 2.89 -9.77 -0.09
N PHE A 226 3.96 -9.74 -0.88
CA PHE A 226 5.17 -8.98 -0.56
C PHE A 226 4.89 -7.48 -0.52
N PHE A 227 4.12 -6.98 -1.49
CA PHE A 227 3.74 -5.58 -1.54
C PHE A 227 2.86 -5.15 -0.36
N SER A 228 1.89 -5.98 0.03
CA SER A 228 0.98 -5.70 1.17
C SER A 228 1.70 -5.61 2.51
N LEU A 229 2.76 -6.39 2.70
CA LEU A 229 3.55 -6.36 3.93
C LEU A 229 4.76 -5.42 3.85
N SER A 230 4.96 -4.75 2.70
CA SER A 230 6.11 -3.86 2.47
C SER A 230 7.46 -4.54 2.74
N LEU A 231 7.59 -5.83 2.37
CA LEU A 231 8.80 -6.61 2.62
C LEU A 231 9.99 -6.11 1.81
N GLY A 232 11.19 -6.19 2.38
CA GLY A 232 12.44 -5.79 1.74
C GLY A 232 12.75 -4.30 1.82
N ILE A 233 11.90 -3.52 2.48
CA ILE A 233 12.05 -2.06 2.60
C ILE A 233 12.60 -1.67 3.99
N GLY A 234 12.62 -2.57 4.94
CA GLY A 234 13.19 -2.42 6.27
C GLY A 234 12.22 -2.01 7.34
#